data_9c82c1ba972078e23c7c556a3a14eb11
#
_entry.id   9c82c1ba972078e23c7c556a3a14eb11
#
_cell.length_a   1.000
_cell.length_b   1.000
_cell.length_c   1.000
_cell.angle_alpha   90.00
_cell.angle_beta   90.00
_cell.angle_gamma   90.00
#
_symmetry.space_group_name_H-M   'P 1'
#
loop_
_entity.id
_entity.type
_entity.pdbx_description
1 polymer ?
#
loop_
_entity_poly.entity_id
_entity_poly.type
_entity_poly.pdbx_seq_one_letter_code
_entity_poly.pdbx_strand_id
1 'polypeptide(L)'
;VIGRGECADPQECKTIADLGVDILAAGIGNIHGVYPANWEGLSFETLAAVKEAVGDMPLVLHGGTGIPDDQITKAISLGVAKINVNTECQLVFAEATRKYIEEGKDLKGKGFDPRKLLLPGYEAILAKVEEKMNLFGSVGKA
;
A
#
# COMPACT_ATOMS: atom_id res chain seq x y z
N VAL A 1 8.50 18.48 9.87
CA VAL A 1 7.04 18.59 10.05
C VAL A 1 6.41 17.52 9.17
N ILE A 2 6.01 16.41 9.77
CA ILE A 2 5.24 15.39 9.06
C ILE A 2 3.79 15.58 9.52
N GLY A 3 3.15 16.55 8.91
CA GLY A 3 1.70 16.68 8.93
C GLY A 3 1.12 15.91 7.73
N ARG A 4 -0.19 15.97 7.55
CA ARG A 4 -0.84 15.60 6.28
C ARG A 4 -0.09 16.36 5.19
N GLY A 5 0.58 15.66 4.27
CA GLY A 5 1.27 16.29 3.14
C GLY A 5 0.29 17.16 2.35
N GLU A 6 0.83 18.07 1.56
CA GLU A 6 -0.01 18.88 0.66
C GLU A 6 -0.86 17.95 -0.22
N CYS A 7 -2.18 18.10 -0.16
CA CYS A 7 -3.09 17.32 -0.98
C CYS A 7 -3.10 17.87 -2.41
N ALA A 8 -3.38 16.99 -3.38
CA ALA A 8 -3.43 17.36 -4.79
C ALA A 8 -4.56 18.37 -5.06
N ASP A 9 -4.30 19.32 -5.96
CA ASP A 9 -5.33 20.22 -6.49
C ASP A 9 -6.14 19.51 -7.59
N PRO A 10 -7.48 19.46 -7.50
CA PRO A 10 -8.30 18.77 -8.48
C PRO A 10 -8.20 19.36 -9.91
N GLN A 11 -7.95 20.68 -10.03
CA GLN A 11 -7.83 21.32 -11.36
C GLN A 11 -6.49 20.99 -12.02
N GLU A 12 -5.40 20.88 -11.23
CA GLU A 12 -4.13 20.39 -11.73
C GLU A 12 -4.22 18.92 -12.15
N CYS A 13 -4.91 18.09 -11.35
CA CYS A 13 -5.20 16.70 -11.68
C CYS A 13 -5.96 16.59 -13.02
N LYS A 14 -6.96 17.43 -13.25
CA LYS A 14 -7.69 17.49 -14.52
C LYS A 14 -6.76 17.86 -15.67
N THR A 15 -5.92 18.87 -15.50
CA THR A 15 -4.96 19.29 -16.51
C THR A 15 -4.03 18.14 -16.93
N ILE A 16 -3.54 17.36 -15.95
CA ILE A 16 -2.71 16.18 -16.25
C ILE A 16 -3.52 15.09 -16.96
N ALA A 17 -4.75 14.84 -16.51
CA ALA A 17 -5.63 13.85 -17.11
C ALA A 17 -5.94 14.17 -18.58
N ASP A 18 -6.16 15.44 -18.91
CA ASP A 18 -6.44 15.93 -20.27
C ASP A 18 -5.23 15.77 -21.23
N LEU A 19 -4.02 15.51 -20.72
CA LEU A 19 -2.86 15.13 -21.52
C LEU A 19 -2.90 13.68 -22.05
N GLY A 20 -3.89 12.88 -21.64
CA GLY A 20 -4.10 11.53 -22.11
C GLY A 20 -3.26 10.47 -21.38
N VAL A 21 -2.95 10.69 -20.09
CA VAL A 21 -2.35 9.65 -19.24
C VAL A 21 -3.35 8.53 -18.96
N ASP A 22 -2.85 7.30 -18.78
CA ASP A 22 -3.72 6.13 -18.57
C ASP A 22 -4.24 6.02 -17.13
N ILE A 23 -3.47 6.45 -16.16
CA ILE A 23 -3.78 6.43 -14.72
C ILE A 23 -3.17 7.64 -14.02
N LEU A 24 -3.76 8.07 -12.92
CA LEU A 24 -3.28 9.23 -12.15
C LEU A 24 -3.07 8.88 -10.67
N ALA A 25 -1.89 9.19 -10.15
CA ALA A 25 -1.61 9.16 -8.71
C ALA A 25 -1.73 10.56 -8.12
N ALA A 26 -2.76 10.77 -7.30
CA ALA A 26 -2.98 12.04 -6.61
C ALA A 26 -2.65 11.92 -5.12
N GLY A 27 -1.97 12.93 -4.56
CA GLY A 27 -1.73 13.03 -3.12
C GLY A 27 -3.04 13.33 -2.38
N ILE A 28 -3.44 12.46 -1.48
CA ILE A 28 -4.65 12.60 -0.66
C ILE A 28 -4.36 12.47 0.84
N GLY A 29 -3.16 12.91 1.27
CA GLY A 29 -2.69 12.78 2.65
C GLY A 29 -1.95 11.47 2.93
N ASN A 30 -1.72 10.67 1.91
CA ASN A 30 -0.90 9.47 1.98
C ASN A 30 0.59 9.82 2.01
N ILE A 31 1.37 8.97 2.70
CA ILE A 31 2.84 9.08 2.77
C ILE A 31 3.47 7.73 2.42
N HIS A 32 4.78 7.73 2.15
CA HIS A 32 5.54 6.51 1.93
C HIS A 32 6.20 6.02 3.23
N GLY A 33 6.19 4.71 3.45
CA GLY A 33 6.81 4.07 4.62
C GLY A 33 5.83 3.88 5.78
N VAL A 34 6.35 3.97 7.01
CA VAL A 34 5.54 3.78 8.23
C VAL A 34 4.85 5.09 8.60
N TYR A 35 3.55 5.03 8.78
CA TYR A 35 2.75 6.20 9.16
C TYR A 35 3.01 6.58 10.62
N PRO A 36 3.20 7.90 10.92
CA PRO A 36 3.38 8.36 12.28
C PRO A 36 2.06 8.31 13.06
N ALA A 37 2.17 8.22 14.40
CA ALA A 37 0.98 8.13 15.28
C ALA A 37 0.04 9.35 15.19
N ASN A 38 0.54 10.49 14.75
CA ASN A 38 -0.23 11.73 14.57
C ASN A 38 -0.72 11.94 13.12
N TRP A 39 -0.70 10.91 12.31
CA TRP A 39 -1.26 11.00 10.96
C TRP A 39 -2.80 11.15 11.01
N GLU A 40 -3.31 12.11 10.27
CA GLU A 40 -4.74 12.49 10.32
C GLU A 40 -5.66 11.65 9.44
N GLY A 41 -5.11 10.67 8.72
CA GLY A 41 -5.86 9.85 7.77
C GLY A 41 -5.87 10.42 6.34
N LEU A 42 -6.52 9.67 5.43
CA LEU A 42 -6.69 10.08 4.04
C LEU A 42 -7.71 11.22 3.93
N SER A 43 -7.48 12.15 3.01
CA SER A 43 -8.43 13.19 2.64
C SER A 43 -9.43 12.65 1.61
N PHE A 44 -10.56 12.15 2.08
CA PHE A 44 -11.64 11.69 1.20
C PHE A 44 -12.33 12.82 0.46
N GLU A 45 -12.32 14.03 1.01
CA GLU A 45 -12.81 15.23 0.34
C GLU A 45 -11.96 15.52 -0.91
N THR A 46 -10.63 15.53 -0.78
CA THR A 46 -9.73 15.69 -1.91
C THR A 46 -9.90 14.56 -2.92
N LEU A 47 -9.99 13.30 -2.46
CA LEU A 47 -10.18 12.15 -3.36
C LEU A 47 -11.46 12.27 -4.19
N ALA A 48 -12.57 12.65 -3.56
CA ALA A 48 -13.85 12.84 -4.25
C ALA A 48 -13.79 13.98 -5.27
N ALA A 49 -13.19 15.12 -4.90
CA ALA A 49 -13.03 16.26 -5.80
C ALA A 49 -12.11 15.94 -6.99
N VAL A 50 -11.01 15.22 -6.76
CA VAL A 50 -10.15 14.74 -7.85
C VAL A 50 -10.92 13.79 -8.76
N LYS A 51 -11.64 12.81 -8.20
CA LYS A 51 -12.42 11.86 -9.01
C LYS A 51 -13.49 12.53 -9.86
N GLU A 52 -14.17 13.54 -9.32
CA GLU A 52 -15.12 14.35 -10.07
C GLU A 52 -14.44 15.09 -11.24
N ALA A 53 -13.28 15.69 -10.99
CA ALA A 53 -12.52 16.45 -11.99
C ALA A 53 -11.97 15.61 -13.15
N VAL A 54 -11.50 14.36 -12.83
CA VAL A 54 -10.86 13.48 -13.83
C VAL A 54 -11.79 12.43 -14.45
N GLY A 55 -13.05 12.36 -14.00
CA GLY A 55 -14.07 11.46 -14.55
C GLY A 55 -13.72 9.98 -14.37
N ASP A 56 -13.73 9.20 -15.46
CA ASP A 56 -13.53 7.74 -15.42
C ASP A 56 -12.07 7.31 -15.24
N MET A 57 -11.12 8.25 -15.20
CA MET A 57 -9.71 7.92 -15.04
C MET A 57 -9.46 7.11 -13.77
N PRO A 58 -8.72 5.97 -13.86
CA PRO A 58 -8.33 5.18 -12.71
C PRO A 58 -7.36 5.96 -11.81
N LEU A 59 -7.63 5.97 -10.49
CA LEU A 59 -6.76 6.61 -9.51
C LEU A 59 -5.86 5.61 -8.80
N VAL A 60 -4.66 6.05 -8.47
CA VAL A 60 -3.63 5.25 -7.78
C VAL A 60 -3.38 5.82 -6.39
N LEU A 61 -3.42 4.97 -5.38
CA LEU A 61 -3.01 5.27 -4.02
C LEU A 61 -1.61 4.72 -3.75
N HIS A 62 -0.65 5.61 -3.50
CA HIS A 62 0.69 5.25 -3.04
C HIS A 62 0.73 5.15 -1.51
N GLY A 63 1.77 4.46 -0.98
CA GLY A 63 2.01 4.37 0.46
C GLY A 63 0.93 3.60 1.21
N GLY A 64 0.39 2.52 0.65
CA GLY A 64 -0.70 1.73 1.22
C GLY A 64 -0.37 0.99 2.53
N THR A 65 0.88 1.06 3.01
CA THR A 65 1.31 0.39 4.24
C THR A 65 0.80 1.13 5.48
N GLY A 66 0.04 0.42 6.34
CA GLY A 66 -0.40 0.99 7.63
C GLY A 66 -1.60 1.93 7.55
N ILE A 67 -2.22 2.10 6.39
CA ILE A 67 -3.51 2.76 6.28
C ILE A 67 -4.58 1.81 6.84
N PRO A 68 -5.49 2.26 7.73
CA PRO A 68 -6.58 1.43 8.25
C PRO A 68 -7.44 0.83 7.13
N ASP A 69 -7.87 -0.42 7.30
CA ASP A 69 -8.62 -1.19 6.29
C ASP A 69 -9.92 -0.51 5.85
N ASP A 70 -10.61 0.16 6.77
CA ASP A 70 -11.82 0.93 6.49
C ASP A 70 -11.54 2.12 5.57
N GLN A 71 -10.40 2.80 5.76
CA GLN A 71 -9.97 3.90 4.89
C GLN A 71 -9.57 3.40 3.50
N ILE A 72 -8.90 2.25 3.41
CA ILE A 72 -8.59 1.58 2.14
C ILE A 72 -9.89 1.24 1.38
N THR A 73 -10.81 0.58 2.05
CA THR A 73 -12.10 0.18 1.46
C THR A 73 -12.89 1.40 0.97
N LYS A 74 -12.90 2.48 1.76
CA LYS A 74 -13.54 3.74 1.39
C LYS A 74 -12.85 4.40 0.19
N ALA A 75 -11.51 4.42 0.15
CA ALA A 75 -10.77 4.97 -0.98
C ALA A 75 -11.09 4.21 -2.28
N ILE A 76 -11.17 2.88 -2.24
CA ILE A 76 -11.56 2.04 -3.38
C ILE A 76 -12.98 2.40 -3.85
N SER A 77 -13.94 2.55 -2.94
CA SER A 77 -15.32 2.94 -3.28
C SER A 77 -15.42 4.32 -3.92
N LEU A 78 -14.44 5.19 -3.70
CA LEU A 78 -14.34 6.54 -4.27
C LEU A 78 -13.48 6.62 -5.55
N GLY A 79 -13.06 5.48 -6.13
CA GLY A 79 -12.41 5.44 -7.44
C GLY A 79 -10.92 5.12 -7.44
N VAL A 80 -10.33 4.75 -6.30
CA VAL A 80 -8.98 4.17 -6.29
C VAL A 80 -9.04 2.79 -6.94
N ALA A 81 -8.30 2.61 -8.02
CA ALA A 81 -8.24 1.38 -8.81
C ALA A 81 -6.94 0.58 -8.62
N LYS A 82 -5.89 1.22 -8.10
CA LYS A 82 -4.58 0.60 -7.84
C LYS A 82 -4.01 1.12 -6.53
N ILE A 83 -3.45 0.21 -5.73
CA ILE A 83 -2.80 0.56 -4.45
C ILE A 83 -1.40 -0.04 -4.43
N ASN A 84 -0.40 0.79 -4.12
CA ASN A 84 0.98 0.35 -3.99
C ASN A 84 1.28 -0.03 -2.54
N VAL A 85 1.68 -1.29 -2.33
CA VAL A 85 2.09 -1.83 -1.03
C VAL A 85 3.51 -2.38 -1.16
N ASN A 86 4.45 -1.90 -0.37
CA ASN A 86 5.83 -2.38 -0.35
C ASN A 86 6.37 -2.56 1.07
N THR A 87 6.38 -1.49 1.86
CA THR A 87 7.01 -1.49 3.20
C THR A 87 6.44 -2.60 4.09
N GLU A 88 5.15 -2.86 4.04
CA GLU A 88 4.50 -3.91 4.83
C GLU A 88 5.02 -5.31 4.47
N CYS A 89 5.25 -5.58 3.17
CA CYS A 89 5.86 -6.83 2.72
C CYS A 89 7.30 -6.99 3.23
N GLN A 90 8.08 -5.89 3.23
CA GLN A 90 9.44 -5.89 3.76
C GLN A 90 9.47 -6.14 5.27
N LEU A 91 8.54 -5.54 6.02
CA LEU A 91 8.46 -5.69 7.47
C LEU A 91 8.13 -7.13 7.87
N VAL A 92 7.13 -7.76 7.26
CA VAL A 92 6.76 -9.15 7.57
C VAL A 92 7.87 -10.13 7.18
N PHE A 93 8.59 -9.86 6.09
CA PHE A 93 9.77 -10.65 5.70
C PHE A 93 10.88 -10.57 6.76
N ALA A 94 11.20 -9.35 7.17
CA ALA A 94 12.27 -9.11 8.15
C ALA A 94 11.91 -9.73 9.51
N GLU A 95 10.67 -9.61 9.96
CA GLU A 95 10.18 -10.17 11.22
C GLU A 95 10.27 -11.71 11.22
N ALA A 96 9.75 -12.36 10.17
CA ALA A 96 9.76 -13.81 10.06
C ALA A 96 11.19 -14.36 9.97
N THR A 97 12.09 -13.72 9.25
CA THR A 97 13.50 -14.10 9.15
C THR A 97 14.22 -13.90 10.49
N ARG A 98 13.96 -12.79 11.18
CA ARG A 98 14.52 -12.55 12.54
C ARG A 98 14.10 -13.64 13.50
N LYS A 99 12.81 -13.97 13.54
CA LYS A 99 12.25 -15.02 14.40
C LYS A 99 12.93 -16.38 14.13
N TYR A 100 13.17 -16.72 12.87
CA TYR A 100 13.89 -17.95 12.49
C TYR A 100 15.28 -18.01 13.11
N ILE A 101 16.03 -16.89 13.10
CA ILE A 101 17.37 -16.77 13.68
C ILE A 101 17.31 -16.78 15.21
N GLU A 102 16.42 -16.02 15.83
CA GLU A 102 16.24 -15.96 17.29
C GLU A 102 15.89 -17.33 17.89
N GLU A 103 15.16 -18.16 17.16
CA GLU A 103 14.86 -19.56 17.54
C GLU A 103 16.04 -20.52 17.33
N GLY A 104 17.18 -20.05 16.84
CA GLY A 104 18.40 -20.83 16.57
C GLY A 104 18.21 -21.90 15.49
N LYS A 105 17.24 -21.72 14.59
CA LYS A 105 16.95 -22.67 13.51
C LYS A 105 18.05 -22.70 12.45
N ASP A 106 18.75 -21.58 12.26
CA ASP A 106 19.92 -21.44 11.39
C ASP A 106 21.10 -22.30 11.87
N LEU A 107 21.21 -22.55 13.16
CA LEU A 107 22.27 -23.34 13.78
C LEU A 107 22.03 -24.86 13.74
N LYS A 108 20.85 -25.32 13.36
CA LYS A 108 20.43 -26.72 13.37
C LYS A 108 20.39 -27.30 11.95
N GLY A 109 21.05 -28.48 11.80
CA GLY A 109 21.12 -29.14 10.51
C GLY A 109 21.76 -28.23 9.43
N LYS A 110 21.08 -27.98 8.31
CA LYS A 110 21.48 -27.02 7.29
C LYS A 110 20.55 -25.79 7.29
N GLY A 111 20.16 -25.31 8.46
CA GLY A 111 19.26 -24.17 8.62
C GLY A 111 19.84 -22.83 8.10
N PHE A 112 21.18 -22.73 8.02
CA PHE A 112 21.90 -21.61 7.43
C PHE A 112 21.83 -21.55 5.89
N ASP A 113 21.33 -22.62 5.22
CA ASP A 113 21.12 -22.59 3.77
C ASP A 113 20.14 -21.47 3.42
N PRO A 114 20.50 -20.52 2.50
CA PRO A 114 19.65 -19.38 2.17
C PRO A 114 18.21 -19.77 1.77
N ARG A 115 18.02 -20.91 1.14
CA ARG A 115 16.70 -21.43 0.77
C ARG A 115 15.83 -21.72 1.98
N LYS A 116 16.44 -22.13 3.12
CA LYS A 116 15.75 -22.40 4.39
C LYS A 116 15.65 -21.14 5.24
N LEU A 117 16.74 -20.36 5.29
CA LEU A 117 16.81 -19.14 6.07
C LEU A 117 15.79 -18.08 5.61
N LEU A 118 15.59 -17.97 4.31
CA LEU A 118 14.70 -16.95 3.73
C LEU A 118 13.27 -17.46 3.50
N LEU A 119 13.02 -18.78 3.60
CA LEU A 119 11.70 -19.37 3.37
C LEU A 119 10.61 -18.76 4.28
N PRO A 120 10.80 -18.59 5.60
CA PRO A 120 9.78 -17.97 6.44
C PRO A 120 9.40 -16.54 6.01
N GLY A 121 10.39 -15.76 5.54
CA GLY A 121 10.15 -14.42 4.99
C GLY A 121 9.33 -14.47 3.70
N TYR A 122 9.64 -15.40 2.81
CA TYR A 122 8.85 -15.62 1.59
C TYR A 122 7.39 -15.99 1.90
N GLU A 123 7.18 -16.95 2.82
CA GLU A 123 5.84 -17.36 3.24
C GLU A 123 5.05 -16.21 3.90
N ALA A 124 5.73 -15.36 4.68
CA ALA A 124 5.13 -14.19 5.29
C ALA A 124 4.68 -13.14 4.25
N ILE A 125 5.48 -12.91 3.19
CA ILE A 125 5.07 -12.04 2.08
C ILE A 125 3.87 -12.65 1.34
N LEU A 126 3.89 -13.94 1.06
CA LEU A 126 2.78 -14.62 0.38
C LEU A 126 1.46 -14.42 1.12
N ALA A 127 1.46 -14.69 2.44
CA ALA A 127 0.28 -14.48 3.29
C ALA A 127 -0.17 -13.00 3.31
N LYS A 128 0.78 -12.05 3.34
CA LYS A 128 0.48 -10.63 3.32
C LYS A 128 -0.14 -10.18 1.99
N VAL A 129 0.36 -10.69 0.87
CA VAL A 129 -0.21 -10.40 -0.46
C VAL A 129 -1.64 -10.96 -0.56
N GLU A 130 -1.88 -12.18 -0.11
CA GLU A 130 -3.23 -12.76 -0.07
C GLU A 130 -4.20 -11.93 0.78
N GLU A 131 -3.76 -11.47 1.97
CA GLU A 131 -4.54 -10.55 2.81
C GLU A 131 -4.92 -9.27 2.06
N LYS A 132 -3.95 -8.62 1.38
CA LYS A 132 -4.21 -7.41 0.60
C LYS A 132 -5.12 -7.65 -0.61
N MET A 133 -4.97 -8.75 -1.31
CA MET A 133 -5.87 -9.11 -2.42
C MET A 133 -7.32 -9.26 -1.94
N ASN A 134 -7.53 -9.85 -0.77
CA ASN A 134 -8.86 -9.95 -0.16
C ASN A 134 -9.39 -8.56 0.23
N LEU A 135 -8.59 -7.76 0.94
CA LEU A 135 -8.96 -6.40 1.36
C LEU A 135 -9.34 -5.50 0.18
N PHE A 136 -8.57 -5.58 -0.91
CA PHE A 136 -8.79 -4.76 -2.11
C PHE A 136 -9.92 -5.29 -3.00
N GLY A 137 -10.45 -6.47 -2.72
CA GLY A 137 -11.51 -7.09 -3.51
C GLY A 137 -11.05 -7.55 -4.90
N SER A 138 -9.74 -7.83 -5.07
CA SER A 138 -9.16 -8.25 -6.36
C SER A 138 -9.19 -9.76 -6.60
N VAL A 139 -9.54 -10.56 -5.58
CA VAL A 139 -9.64 -12.02 -5.71
C VAL A 139 -10.72 -12.39 -6.71
N GLY A 140 -10.37 -13.25 -7.68
CA GLY A 140 -11.29 -13.71 -8.73
C GLY A 140 -11.65 -12.66 -9.77
N LYS A 141 -10.82 -11.61 -9.92
CA LYS A 141 -11.03 -10.52 -10.89
C LYS A 141 -10.08 -10.58 -12.10
N ALA A 142 -9.18 -11.55 -12.12
CA ALA A 142 -8.27 -11.77 -13.26
C ALA A 142 -8.94 -12.63 -14.33
#